data_f0921fe76a40d6844e5ba19876634a78
#
_entry.id   f0921fe76a40d6844e5ba19876634a78
#
_cell.length_a   1.000
_cell.length_b   1.000
_cell.length_c   1.000
_cell.angle_alpha   90.00
_cell.angle_beta   90.00
_cell.angle_gamma   90.00
#
_symmetry.space_group_name_H-M   'P 1'
#
loop_
_entity.id
_entity.type
_entity.pdbx_description
1 polymer ?
#
loop_
_entity_poly.entity_id
_entity_poly.type
_entity_poly.pdbx_seq_one_letter_code
_entity_poly.pdbx_strand_id
1 'polypeptide(L)'
;MERERFVDKIALVTGGANGLGRGMVEQLVKEGAQVAIFDIEDDTMEEVFGGNDHVFCVHCDVRDYDQVQESVQKVIDRYGRIDVLMNNAGICHREPFLECSKEGWLDVMATNLNGEFYVGQAVARTMVELGVKGYIVNTSSNSSRKTIGGITPYCPSKAAVKMLTQVMALELAKYGIHVNAIAPGTSKTRIAAGTINDPERSAAFLAKMPFGRYGEVRETVDVALFLASEDASFITAKPVIHEGGFES
;
A
#
# COMPACT_ATOMS: atom_id res chain seq x y z
N MET A 1 10.24 -6.26 24.12
CA MET A 1 11.36 -6.25 23.16
C MET A 1 10.89 -5.50 21.92
N GLU A 2 11.64 -4.54 21.44
CA GLU A 2 11.38 -3.94 20.14
C GLU A 2 11.60 -5.00 19.07
N ARG A 3 10.77 -5.01 18.05
CA ARG A 3 10.90 -5.94 16.92
C ARG A 3 11.95 -5.38 15.97
N GLU A 4 12.88 -6.20 15.51
CA GLU A 4 13.96 -5.83 14.58
C GLU A 4 13.89 -6.71 13.32
N ARG A 5 12.68 -6.80 12.71
CA ARG A 5 12.43 -7.69 11.56
C ARG A 5 13.13 -7.25 10.28
N PHE A 6 13.51 -5.98 10.18
CA PHE A 6 13.97 -5.37 8.93
C PHE A 6 15.38 -4.82 9.00
N VAL A 7 16.18 -5.29 9.98
CA VAL A 7 17.62 -4.95 10.03
C VAL A 7 18.29 -5.38 8.73
N ASP A 8 19.11 -4.49 8.15
CA ASP A 8 19.82 -4.68 6.87
C ASP A 8 18.88 -4.90 5.66
N LYS A 9 17.58 -4.58 5.76
CA LYS A 9 16.63 -4.65 4.67
C LYS A 9 16.42 -3.28 4.04
N ILE A 10 16.26 -3.28 2.72
CA ILE A 10 15.85 -2.10 1.95
C ILE A 10 14.37 -2.24 1.61
N ALA A 11 13.58 -1.30 2.08
CA ALA A 11 12.15 -1.25 1.82
C ALA A 11 11.81 -0.08 0.87
N LEU A 12 10.88 -0.30 -0.04
CA LEU A 12 10.25 0.74 -0.86
C LEU A 12 8.78 0.86 -0.47
N VAL A 13 8.34 2.10 -0.19
CA VAL A 13 6.94 2.41 0.13
C VAL A 13 6.39 3.42 -0.86
N THR A 14 5.32 3.09 -1.58
CA THR A 14 4.63 4.06 -2.44
C THR A 14 3.51 4.76 -1.66
N GLY A 15 3.31 6.08 -1.90
CA GLY A 15 2.36 6.87 -1.12
C GLY A 15 2.81 7.01 0.34
N GLY A 16 4.12 7.16 0.56
CA GLY A 16 4.73 7.15 1.89
C GLY A 16 4.65 8.46 2.67
N ALA A 17 4.25 9.56 2.03
CA ALA A 17 4.17 10.87 2.69
C ALA A 17 3.05 10.95 3.74
N ASN A 18 1.96 10.18 3.57
CA ASN A 18 0.76 10.31 4.40
C ASN A 18 0.11 8.96 4.78
N GLY A 19 -0.78 9.01 5.78
CA GLY A 19 -1.73 7.95 6.11
C GLY A 19 -1.09 6.60 6.45
N LEU A 20 -1.54 5.54 5.78
CA LEU A 20 -0.99 4.19 5.99
C LEU A 20 0.46 4.09 5.54
N GLY A 21 0.79 4.69 4.37
CA GLY A 21 2.15 4.67 3.83
C GLY A 21 3.15 5.31 4.79
N ARG A 22 2.84 6.49 5.33
CA ARG A 22 3.66 7.13 6.37
C ARG A 22 3.85 6.23 7.59
N GLY A 23 2.77 5.64 8.09
CA GLY A 23 2.86 4.71 9.21
C GLY A 23 3.73 3.48 8.90
N MET A 24 3.70 2.98 7.65
CA MET A 24 4.58 1.88 7.20
C MET A 24 6.04 2.33 7.20
N VAL A 25 6.36 3.53 6.67
CA VAL A 25 7.72 4.08 6.68
C VAL A 25 8.25 4.21 8.10
N GLU A 26 7.50 4.89 8.98
CA GLU A 26 7.89 5.12 10.38
C GLU A 26 8.17 3.80 11.12
N GLN A 27 7.32 2.78 10.91
CA GLN A 27 7.48 1.50 11.58
C GLN A 27 8.60 0.65 10.96
N LEU A 28 8.80 0.67 9.63
CA LEU A 28 9.93 0.00 8.96
C LEU A 28 11.27 0.54 9.45
N VAL A 29 11.42 1.87 9.52
CA VAL A 29 12.62 2.53 10.07
C VAL A 29 12.85 2.12 11.51
N LYS A 30 11.79 2.15 12.33
CA LYS A 30 11.87 1.73 13.74
C LYS A 30 12.31 0.27 13.91
N GLU A 31 12.01 -0.59 12.95
CA GLU A 31 12.39 -2.01 12.96
C GLU A 31 13.69 -2.29 12.17
N GLY A 32 14.46 -1.25 11.84
CA GLY A 32 15.84 -1.34 11.34
C GLY A 32 16.01 -1.25 9.82
N ALA A 33 14.94 -0.97 9.04
CA ALA A 33 15.05 -0.84 7.60
C ALA A 33 15.69 0.49 7.17
N GLN A 34 16.36 0.47 5.99
CA GLN A 34 16.49 1.65 5.14
C GLN A 34 15.26 1.73 4.24
N VAL A 35 14.64 2.89 4.12
CA VAL A 35 13.36 3.04 3.43
C VAL A 35 13.46 4.07 2.30
N ALA A 36 13.10 3.66 1.08
CA ALA A 36 12.80 4.60 0.01
C ALA A 36 11.30 4.91 -0.03
N ILE A 37 10.94 6.16 -0.31
CA ILE A 37 9.57 6.61 -0.47
C ILE A 37 9.37 7.08 -1.91
N PHE A 38 8.29 6.61 -2.55
CA PHE A 38 7.77 7.20 -3.77
C PHE A 38 6.48 7.94 -3.46
N ASP A 39 6.47 9.25 -3.68
CA ASP A 39 5.29 10.10 -3.51
C ASP A 39 5.38 11.32 -4.45
N ILE A 40 4.26 11.98 -4.65
CA ILE A 40 4.17 13.24 -5.40
C ILE A 40 4.15 14.47 -4.47
N GLU A 41 4.04 14.27 -3.15
CA GLU A 41 3.94 15.32 -2.15
C GLU A 41 5.33 15.65 -1.55
N ASP A 42 6.21 16.28 -2.36
CA ASP A 42 7.59 16.60 -2.00
C ASP A 42 7.70 17.40 -0.71
N ASP A 43 6.89 18.46 -0.56
CA ASP A 43 6.90 19.32 0.63
C ASP A 43 6.56 18.51 1.90
N THR A 44 5.59 17.59 1.80
CA THR A 44 5.22 16.72 2.92
C THR A 44 6.31 15.72 3.25
N MET A 45 6.96 15.14 2.23
CA MET A 45 8.09 14.22 2.45
C MET A 45 9.26 14.95 3.14
N GLU A 46 9.58 16.17 2.72
CA GLU A 46 10.64 16.97 3.33
C GLU A 46 10.28 17.38 4.76
N GLU A 47 9.03 17.83 5.01
CA GLU A 47 8.57 18.20 6.35
C GLU A 47 8.66 17.03 7.35
N VAL A 48 8.26 15.81 6.91
CA VAL A 48 8.13 14.65 7.79
C VAL A 48 9.42 13.87 7.93
N PHE A 49 10.18 13.73 6.85
CA PHE A 49 11.34 12.84 6.79
C PHE A 49 12.65 13.55 6.45
N GLY A 50 12.61 14.85 6.19
CA GLY A 50 13.80 15.65 5.91
C GLY A 50 14.87 15.50 6.98
N GLY A 51 16.10 15.19 6.57
CA GLY A 51 17.21 14.94 7.49
C GLY A 51 17.22 13.58 8.20
N ASN A 52 16.30 12.66 7.86
CA ASN A 52 16.34 11.29 8.39
C ASN A 52 17.25 10.42 7.50
N ASP A 53 18.41 10.04 7.99
CA ASP A 53 19.42 9.24 7.25
C ASP A 53 18.93 7.85 6.84
N HIS A 54 17.85 7.33 7.45
CA HIS A 54 17.24 6.05 7.12
C HIS A 54 16.18 6.15 6.03
N VAL A 55 15.84 7.36 5.57
CA VAL A 55 14.77 7.58 4.59
C VAL A 55 15.31 8.27 3.34
N PHE A 56 14.96 7.75 2.18
CA PHE A 56 15.26 8.33 0.87
C PHE A 56 13.97 8.70 0.15
N CYS A 57 13.67 10.00 0.11
CA CYS A 57 12.51 10.53 -0.59
C CYS A 57 12.80 10.67 -2.09
N VAL A 58 11.89 10.17 -2.92
CA VAL A 58 11.95 10.24 -4.38
C VAL A 58 10.60 10.72 -4.89
N HIS A 59 10.59 11.86 -5.59
CA HIS A 59 9.40 12.28 -6.33
C HIS A 59 9.07 11.25 -7.40
N CYS A 60 7.87 10.64 -7.32
CA CYS A 60 7.43 9.65 -8.28
C CYS A 60 5.91 9.62 -8.38
N ASP A 61 5.39 9.97 -9.55
CA ASP A 61 4.01 9.69 -9.90
C ASP A 61 3.90 8.24 -10.39
N VAL A 62 3.28 7.39 -9.60
CA VAL A 62 3.13 5.95 -9.94
C VAL A 62 2.31 5.71 -11.21
N ARG A 63 1.59 6.71 -11.72
CA ARG A 63 0.83 6.66 -12.98
C ARG A 63 1.74 6.72 -14.22
N ASP A 64 2.95 7.26 -14.04
CA ASP A 64 3.95 7.40 -15.10
C ASP A 64 4.90 6.20 -15.09
N TYR A 65 4.79 5.35 -16.11
CA TYR A 65 5.59 4.14 -16.25
C TYR A 65 7.09 4.41 -16.29
N ASP A 66 7.52 5.40 -17.07
CA ASP A 66 8.95 5.71 -17.27
C ASP A 66 9.52 6.31 -15.98
N GLN A 67 8.79 7.21 -15.33
CA GLN A 67 9.20 7.78 -14.04
C GLN A 67 9.34 6.70 -12.96
N VAL A 68 8.46 5.68 -12.96
CA VAL A 68 8.59 4.53 -12.05
C VAL A 68 9.88 3.76 -12.30
N GLN A 69 10.23 3.47 -13.58
CA GLN A 69 11.48 2.75 -13.91
C GLN A 69 12.71 3.54 -13.43
N GLU A 70 12.75 4.85 -13.73
CA GLU A 70 13.83 5.73 -13.30
C GLU A 70 13.94 5.82 -11.77
N SER A 71 12.79 5.88 -11.08
CA SER A 71 12.76 5.97 -9.62
C SER A 71 13.22 4.70 -8.94
N VAL A 72 12.84 3.52 -9.45
CA VAL A 72 13.36 2.23 -8.98
C VAL A 72 14.89 2.17 -9.19
N GLN A 73 15.39 2.63 -10.35
CA GLN A 73 16.83 2.66 -10.60
C GLN A 73 17.57 3.56 -9.59
N LYS A 74 17.02 4.72 -9.21
CA LYS A 74 17.62 5.58 -8.16
C LYS A 74 17.74 4.86 -6.81
N VAL A 75 16.75 4.01 -6.45
CA VAL A 75 16.82 3.21 -5.23
C VAL A 75 17.93 2.15 -5.33
N ILE A 76 18.07 1.51 -6.49
CA ILE A 76 19.13 0.52 -6.74
C ILE A 76 20.50 1.18 -6.74
N ASP A 77 20.67 2.34 -7.36
CA ASP A 77 21.93 3.08 -7.36
C ASP A 77 22.37 3.47 -5.94
N ARG A 78 21.41 3.76 -5.06
CA ARG A 78 21.68 4.14 -3.67
C ARG A 78 21.96 2.95 -2.75
N TYR A 79 21.16 1.89 -2.86
CA TYR A 79 21.14 0.80 -1.87
C TYR A 79 21.56 -0.57 -2.43
N GLY A 80 21.65 -0.72 -3.75
CA GLY A 80 22.06 -1.95 -4.42
C GLY A 80 20.96 -3.02 -4.51
N ARG A 81 19.83 -2.88 -3.81
CA ARG A 81 18.76 -3.88 -3.76
C ARG A 81 17.44 -3.32 -3.23
N ILE A 82 16.37 -4.06 -3.39
CA ILE A 82 15.08 -3.86 -2.70
C ILE A 82 14.65 -5.22 -2.14
N ASP A 83 14.40 -5.31 -0.83
CA ASP A 83 13.96 -6.53 -0.16
C ASP A 83 12.46 -6.57 0.07
N VAL A 84 11.85 -5.39 0.30
CA VAL A 84 10.45 -5.24 0.64
C VAL A 84 9.82 -4.15 -0.22
N LEU A 85 8.67 -4.45 -0.82
CA LEU A 85 7.79 -3.45 -1.44
C LEU A 85 6.48 -3.35 -0.67
N MET A 86 6.18 -2.17 -0.14
CA MET A 86 4.87 -1.78 0.35
C MET A 86 4.18 -0.94 -0.74
N ASN A 87 3.44 -1.60 -1.60
CA ASN A 87 2.79 -0.99 -2.76
C ASN A 87 1.44 -0.41 -2.30
N ASN A 88 1.46 0.86 -1.87
CA ASN A 88 0.37 1.44 -1.09
C ASN A 88 -0.27 2.68 -1.73
N ALA A 89 0.37 3.34 -2.67
CA ALA A 89 -0.18 4.54 -3.31
C ALA A 89 -1.60 4.31 -3.82
N GLY A 90 -2.51 5.22 -3.49
CA GLY A 90 -3.90 5.09 -3.90
C GLY A 90 -4.76 6.28 -3.53
N ILE A 91 -5.80 6.48 -4.33
CA ILE A 91 -6.79 7.55 -4.18
C ILE A 91 -8.20 6.98 -4.18
N CYS A 92 -9.16 7.76 -3.69
CA CYS A 92 -10.57 7.41 -3.72
C CYS A 92 -11.40 8.64 -4.09
N HIS A 93 -12.07 8.57 -5.25
CA HIS A 93 -13.09 9.54 -5.63
C HIS A 93 -14.47 9.04 -5.21
N ARG A 94 -15.28 9.96 -4.66
CA ARG A 94 -16.67 9.70 -4.29
C ARG A 94 -17.58 10.10 -5.43
N GLU A 95 -17.85 9.15 -6.29
CA GLU A 95 -18.67 9.33 -7.48
C GLU A 95 -19.68 8.16 -7.60
N PRO A 96 -20.98 8.42 -7.40
CA PRO A 96 -22.03 7.44 -7.67
C PRO A 96 -22.02 6.99 -9.13
N PHE A 97 -22.52 5.80 -9.43
CA PHE A 97 -22.36 5.17 -10.73
C PHE A 97 -22.85 6.03 -11.92
N LEU A 98 -24.02 6.65 -11.78
CA LEU A 98 -24.58 7.48 -12.86
C LEU A 98 -23.87 8.83 -13.01
N GLU A 99 -23.14 9.27 -12.01
CA GLU A 99 -22.44 10.56 -11.94
C GLU A 99 -20.93 10.40 -12.07
N CYS A 100 -20.45 9.15 -12.18
CA CYS A 100 -19.04 8.85 -12.28
C CYS A 100 -18.48 9.42 -13.58
N SER A 101 -17.58 10.40 -13.45
CA SER A 101 -16.91 11.02 -14.56
C SER A 101 -15.91 10.07 -15.21
N LYS A 102 -15.67 10.24 -16.51
CA LYS A 102 -14.59 9.52 -17.21
C LYS A 102 -13.23 9.82 -16.57
N GLU A 103 -13.01 11.07 -16.23
CA GLU A 103 -11.78 11.57 -15.65
C GLU A 103 -11.52 10.95 -14.26
N GLY A 104 -12.54 10.95 -13.39
CA GLY A 104 -12.46 10.33 -12.05
C GLY A 104 -12.26 8.82 -12.12
N TRP A 105 -12.92 8.14 -13.06
CA TRP A 105 -12.68 6.73 -13.32
C TRP A 105 -11.23 6.46 -13.72
N LEU A 106 -10.74 7.19 -14.75
CA LEU A 106 -9.37 6.99 -15.26
C LEU A 106 -8.30 7.32 -14.23
N ASP A 107 -8.48 8.39 -13.45
CA ASP A 107 -7.53 8.78 -12.42
C ASP A 107 -7.37 7.71 -11.32
N VAL A 108 -8.50 7.16 -10.83
CA VAL A 108 -8.46 6.08 -9.83
C VAL A 108 -7.86 4.80 -10.41
N MET A 109 -8.20 4.43 -11.65
CA MET A 109 -7.63 3.23 -12.27
C MET A 109 -6.14 3.40 -12.55
N ALA A 110 -5.72 4.57 -13.01
CA ALA A 110 -4.31 4.87 -13.26
C ALA A 110 -3.48 4.79 -11.97
N THR A 111 -3.97 5.36 -10.89
CA THR A 111 -3.25 5.36 -9.61
C THR A 111 -3.31 3.99 -8.93
N ASN A 112 -4.52 3.47 -8.69
CA ASN A 112 -4.72 2.32 -7.80
C ASN A 112 -4.41 0.97 -8.45
N LEU A 113 -4.49 0.86 -9.79
CA LEU A 113 -4.26 -0.40 -10.49
C LEU A 113 -3.01 -0.33 -11.36
N ASN A 114 -2.93 0.64 -12.29
CA ASN A 114 -1.78 0.73 -13.18
C ASN A 114 -0.51 1.05 -12.40
N GLY A 115 -0.59 2.00 -11.43
CA GLY A 115 0.54 2.35 -10.57
C GLY A 115 1.04 1.16 -9.74
N GLU A 116 0.12 0.40 -9.12
CA GLU A 116 0.53 -0.82 -8.41
C GLU A 116 1.17 -1.86 -9.33
N PHE A 117 0.67 -2.00 -10.57
CA PHE A 117 1.26 -2.89 -11.56
C PHE A 117 2.65 -2.40 -11.99
N TYR A 118 2.81 -1.11 -12.32
CA TYR A 118 4.09 -0.55 -12.79
C TYR A 118 5.20 -0.70 -11.75
N VAL A 119 4.92 -0.28 -10.51
CA VAL A 119 5.89 -0.39 -9.42
C VAL A 119 6.15 -1.86 -9.07
N GLY A 120 5.09 -2.67 -8.94
CA GLY A 120 5.21 -4.09 -8.66
C GLY A 120 6.05 -4.83 -9.69
N GLN A 121 5.88 -4.54 -10.99
CA GLN A 121 6.65 -5.15 -12.06
C GLN A 121 8.11 -4.69 -12.05
N ALA A 122 8.38 -3.40 -11.91
CA ALA A 122 9.75 -2.86 -11.88
C ALA A 122 10.54 -3.46 -10.72
N VAL A 123 9.98 -3.46 -9.52
CA VAL A 123 10.62 -4.04 -8.33
C VAL A 123 10.79 -5.55 -8.45
N ALA A 124 9.78 -6.28 -8.93
CA ALA A 124 9.88 -7.72 -9.10
C ALA A 124 10.97 -8.13 -10.12
N ARG A 125 11.10 -7.40 -11.25
CA ARG A 125 12.19 -7.60 -12.22
C ARG A 125 13.55 -7.42 -11.54
N THR A 126 13.73 -6.33 -10.82
CA THR A 126 14.97 -6.05 -10.09
C THR A 126 15.28 -7.14 -9.05
N MET A 127 14.29 -7.58 -8.27
CA MET A 127 14.45 -8.68 -7.32
C MET A 127 14.93 -9.97 -8.03
N VAL A 128 14.33 -10.32 -9.17
CA VAL A 128 14.70 -11.51 -9.95
C VAL A 128 16.11 -11.38 -10.51
N GLU A 129 16.45 -10.26 -11.11
CA GLU A 129 17.77 -9.98 -11.71
C GLU A 129 18.90 -10.05 -10.68
N LEU A 130 18.65 -9.53 -9.48
CA LEU A 130 19.62 -9.52 -8.38
C LEU A 130 19.56 -10.77 -7.50
N GLY A 131 18.67 -11.72 -7.76
CA GLY A 131 18.49 -12.93 -6.96
C GLY A 131 17.97 -12.68 -5.54
N VAL A 132 17.26 -11.55 -5.33
CA VAL A 132 16.68 -11.18 -4.04
C VAL A 132 15.39 -11.97 -3.80
N LYS A 133 15.34 -12.70 -2.70
CA LYS A 133 14.11 -13.33 -2.21
C LYS A 133 13.40 -12.31 -1.31
N GLY A 134 12.36 -11.69 -1.82
CA GLY A 134 11.75 -10.53 -1.19
C GLY A 134 10.26 -10.69 -0.91
N TYR A 135 9.68 -9.63 -0.37
CA TYR A 135 8.26 -9.55 0.00
C TYR A 135 7.60 -8.35 -0.69
N ILE A 136 6.46 -8.57 -1.29
CA ILE A 136 5.62 -7.53 -1.90
C ILE A 136 4.26 -7.55 -1.19
N VAL A 137 3.86 -6.42 -0.64
CA VAL A 137 2.54 -6.25 -0.03
C VAL A 137 1.78 -5.15 -0.76
N ASN A 138 0.78 -5.55 -1.53
CA ASN A 138 -0.12 -4.64 -2.23
C ASN A 138 -1.23 -4.15 -1.28
N THR A 139 -1.69 -2.92 -1.47
CA THR A 139 -2.78 -2.37 -0.68
C THR A 139 -4.11 -2.46 -1.43
N SER A 140 -4.86 -3.53 -1.17
CA SER A 140 -6.24 -3.69 -1.59
C SER A 140 -7.19 -2.92 -0.66
N SER A 141 -8.38 -3.42 -0.41
CA SER A 141 -9.38 -2.86 0.51
C SER A 141 -10.40 -3.94 0.86
N ASN A 142 -11.11 -3.80 1.97
CA ASN A 142 -12.32 -4.59 2.22
C ASN A 142 -13.37 -4.39 1.11
N SER A 143 -13.36 -3.23 0.43
CA SER A 143 -14.18 -2.93 -0.76
C SER A 143 -13.90 -3.86 -1.96
N SER A 144 -12.80 -4.61 -1.95
CA SER A 144 -12.51 -5.64 -2.96
C SER A 144 -13.39 -6.90 -2.83
N ARG A 145 -14.03 -7.06 -1.68
CA ARG A 145 -14.95 -8.17 -1.37
C ARG A 145 -16.39 -7.69 -1.21
N LYS A 146 -16.55 -6.54 -0.58
CA LYS A 146 -17.86 -5.98 -0.25
C LYS A 146 -17.98 -4.57 -0.83
N THR A 147 -18.99 -4.38 -1.67
CA THR A 147 -19.21 -3.11 -2.36
C THR A 147 -19.75 -2.05 -1.40
N ILE A 148 -19.29 -0.83 -1.61
CA ILE A 148 -19.81 0.37 -0.95
C ILE A 148 -20.33 1.30 -2.05
N GLY A 149 -21.57 1.73 -1.96
CA GLY A 149 -22.14 2.69 -2.92
C GLY A 149 -21.44 4.05 -2.88
N GLY A 150 -21.44 4.76 -4.00
CA GLY A 150 -20.89 6.11 -4.11
C GLY A 150 -19.36 6.20 -4.25
N ILE A 151 -18.68 5.10 -4.47
CA ILE A 151 -17.24 5.05 -4.76
C ILE A 151 -16.98 4.12 -5.96
N THR A 152 -17.66 4.41 -7.05
CA THR A 152 -17.71 3.56 -8.24
C THR A 152 -16.35 3.19 -8.80
N PRO A 153 -15.39 4.11 -9.00
CA PRO A 153 -14.08 3.72 -9.56
C PRO A 153 -13.21 2.97 -8.55
N TYR A 154 -13.39 3.21 -7.26
CA TYR A 154 -12.52 2.66 -6.22
C TYR A 154 -12.71 1.15 -6.01
N CYS A 155 -13.96 0.68 -5.84
CA CYS A 155 -14.22 -0.73 -5.56
C CYS A 155 -13.66 -1.66 -6.66
N PRO A 156 -13.90 -1.41 -7.97
CA PRO A 156 -13.31 -2.21 -9.04
C PRO A 156 -11.78 -2.16 -9.05
N SER A 157 -11.16 -1.00 -8.81
CA SER A 157 -9.70 -0.90 -8.76
C SER A 157 -9.11 -1.79 -7.67
N LYS A 158 -9.68 -1.79 -6.47
CA LYS A 158 -9.18 -2.61 -5.34
C LYS A 158 -9.54 -4.09 -5.48
N ALA A 159 -10.60 -4.45 -6.20
CA ALA A 159 -10.87 -5.82 -6.60
C ALA A 159 -9.86 -6.34 -7.64
N ALA A 160 -9.48 -5.49 -8.60
CA ALA A 160 -8.44 -5.81 -9.57
C ALA A 160 -7.06 -5.99 -8.92
N VAL A 161 -6.69 -5.14 -7.95
CA VAL A 161 -5.46 -5.29 -7.15
C VAL A 161 -5.41 -6.63 -6.43
N LYS A 162 -6.52 -7.08 -5.84
CA LYS A 162 -6.61 -8.42 -5.23
C LYS A 162 -6.26 -9.52 -6.24
N MET A 163 -6.79 -9.45 -7.46
CA MET A 163 -6.49 -10.44 -8.50
C MET A 163 -5.06 -10.32 -9.00
N LEU A 164 -4.57 -9.11 -9.22
CA LEU A 164 -3.17 -8.85 -9.59
C LEU A 164 -2.20 -9.47 -8.58
N THR A 165 -2.46 -9.29 -7.27
CA THR A 165 -1.66 -9.90 -6.20
C THR A 165 -1.56 -11.42 -6.35
N GLN A 166 -2.66 -12.09 -6.69
CA GLN A 166 -2.69 -13.55 -6.84
C GLN A 166 -1.88 -14.00 -8.06
N VAL A 167 -2.00 -13.29 -9.17
CA VAL A 167 -1.20 -13.57 -10.39
C VAL A 167 0.28 -13.40 -10.11
N MET A 168 0.67 -12.25 -9.54
CA MET A 168 2.06 -11.97 -9.15
C MET A 168 2.62 -13.06 -8.23
N ALA A 169 1.85 -13.47 -7.23
CA ALA A 169 2.27 -14.49 -6.27
C ALA A 169 2.57 -15.85 -6.94
N LEU A 170 1.70 -16.29 -7.84
CA LEU A 170 1.88 -17.56 -8.56
C LEU A 170 3.10 -17.54 -9.48
N GLU A 171 3.33 -16.44 -10.18
CA GLU A 171 4.43 -16.32 -11.14
C GLU A 171 5.79 -16.08 -10.46
N LEU A 172 5.81 -15.39 -9.32
CA LEU A 172 7.03 -14.99 -8.62
C LEU A 172 7.49 -15.99 -7.56
N ALA A 173 6.64 -16.92 -7.12
CA ALA A 173 6.98 -17.91 -6.11
C ALA A 173 8.23 -18.75 -6.45
N LYS A 174 8.43 -19.09 -7.72
CA LYS A 174 9.62 -19.83 -8.19
C LYS A 174 10.94 -19.08 -7.97
N TYR A 175 10.88 -17.76 -7.78
CA TYR A 175 12.05 -16.93 -7.47
C TYR A 175 12.20 -16.67 -5.94
N GLY A 176 11.32 -17.25 -5.13
CA GLY A 176 11.30 -17.03 -3.68
C GLY A 176 10.76 -15.68 -3.27
N ILE A 177 9.97 -15.02 -4.13
CA ILE A 177 9.32 -13.74 -3.84
C ILE A 177 7.89 -14.02 -3.36
N HIS A 178 7.58 -13.51 -2.16
CA HIS A 178 6.24 -13.61 -1.56
C HIS A 178 5.42 -12.39 -1.94
N VAL A 179 4.20 -12.61 -2.43
CA VAL A 179 3.30 -11.51 -2.78
C VAL A 179 1.96 -11.69 -2.08
N ASN A 180 1.61 -10.74 -1.23
CA ASN A 180 0.35 -10.71 -0.50
C ASN A 180 -0.34 -9.34 -0.66
N ALA A 181 -1.57 -9.22 -0.17
CA ALA A 181 -2.23 -7.93 -0.05
C ALA A 181 -2.76 -7.73 1.37
N ILE A 182 -2.65 -6.52 1.87
CA ILE A 182 -3.48 -6.05 2.98
C ILE A 182 -4.79 -5.48 2.41
N ALA A 183 -5.92 -5.81 3.02
CA ALA A 183 -7.24 -5.31 2.66
C ALA A 183 -7.86 -4.58 3.87
N PRO A 184 -7.46 -3.32 4.10
CA PRO A 184 -7.93 -2.55 5.25
C PRO A 184 -9.43 -2.27 5.16
N GLY A 185 -10.08 -2.25 6.31
CA GLY A 185 -11.33 -1.54 6.53
C GLY A 185 -11.11 -0.03 6.67
N THR A 186 -12.09 0.65 7.25
CA THR A 186 -11.99 2.10 7.45
C THR A 186 -11.07 2.41 8.64
N SER A 187 -9.88 2.91 8.33
CA SER A 187 -8.91 3.43 9.29
C SER A 187 -8.89 4.97 9.25
N LYS A 188 -8.42 5.59 10.33
CA LYS A 188 -8.33 7.07 10.45
C LYS A 188 -7.26 7.64 9.50
N THR A 189 -7.61 7.79 8.24
CA THR A 189 -6.76 8.32 7.18
C THR A 189 -7.47 9.40 6.37
N ARG A 190 -6.74 10.13 5.53
CA ARG A 190 -7.29 11.15 4.62
C ARG A 190 -8.37 10.57 3.68
N ILE A 191 -8.19 9.36 3.17
CA ILE A 191 -9.17 8.67 2.32
C ILE A 191 -10.51 8.46 3.05
N ALA A 192 -10.48 8.20 4.35
CA ALA A 192 -11.66 7.97 5.17
C ALA A 192 -12.32 9.26 5.69
N ALA A 193 -11.67 10.41 5.55
CA ALA A 193 -12.14 11.70 6.12
C ALA A 193 -13.58 12.04 5.73
N GLY A 194 -13.99 11.79 4.49
CA GLY A 194 -15.37 12.02 4.02
C GLY A 194 -16.43 11.12 4.67
N THR A 195 -16.04 10.06 5.38
CA THR A 195 -16.96 9.25 6.21
C THR A 195 -16.84 9.66 7.67
N ILE A 196 -15.63 9.86 8.17
CA ILE A 196 -15.33 10.12 9.57
C ILE A 196 -15.87 11.50 9.98
N ASN A 197 -15.71 12.52 9.13
CA ASN A 197 -16.09 13.90 9.39
C ASN A 197 -17.57 14.20 9.14
N ASP A 198 -18.34 13.26 8.60
CA ASP A 198 -19.79 13.35 8.45
C ASP A 198 -20.45 12.61 9.62
N PRO A 199 -21.12 13.30 10.56
CA PRO A 199 -21.67 12.68 11.78
C PRO A 199 -22.68 11.58 11.49
N GLU A 200 -23.53 11.73 10.47
CA GLU A 200 -24.57 10.78 10.13
C GLU A 200 -23.96 9.51 9.51
N ARG A 201 -23.05 9.68 8.55
CA ARG A 201 -22.32 8.56 7.94
C ARG A 201 -21.44 7.84 8.94
N SER A 202 -20.78 8.60 9.81
CA SER A 202 -19.94 8.05 10.88
C SER A 202 -20.75 7.18 11.83
N ALA A 203 -21.89 7.70 12.32
CA ALA A 203 -22.78 6.95 13.21
C ALA A 203 -23.33 5.68 12.54
N ALA A 204 -23.78 5.77 11.28
CA ALA A 204 -24.29 4.63 10.51
C ALA A 204 -23.19 3.58 10.24
N PHE A 205 -21.95 4.01 10.05
CA PHE A 205 -20.81 3.12 9.89
C PHE A 205 -20.46 2.43 11.21
N LEU A 206 -20.30 3.19 12.29
CA LEU A 206 -19.93 2.66 13.61
C LEU A 206 -20.97 1.70 14.19
N ALA A 207 -22.26 1.91 13.88
CA ALA A 207 -23.32 0.99 14.27
C ALA A 207 -23.17 -0.42 13.70
N LYS A 208 -22.41 -0.57 12.60
CA LYS A 208 -22.12 -1.87 11.94
C LYS A 208 -20.77 -2.45 12.35
N MET A 209 -20.00 -1.71 13.14
CA MET A 209 -18.66 -2.13 13.59
C MET A 209 -18.75 -2.89 14.91
N PRO A 210 -18.38 -4.18 14.97
CA PRO A 210 -18.39 -4.94 16.22
C PRO A 210 -17.57 -4.30 17.33
N PHE A 211 -16.43 -3.67 17.01
CA PHE A 211 -15.60 -2.94 17.98
C PHE A 211 -16.09 -1.53 18.29
N GLY A 212 -17.13 -1.01 17.63
CA GLY A 212 -17.70 0.32 17.84
C GLY A 212 -16.74 1.48 17.56
N ARG A 213 -15.65 1.24 16.81
CA ARG A 213 -14.63 2.25 16.49
C ARG A 213 -14.02 2.05 15.11
N TYR A 214 -13.38 3.08 14.60
CA TYR A 214 -12.51 2.97 13.43
C TYR A 214 -11.20 2.28 13.78
N GLY A 215 -10.55 1.67 12.78
CA GLY A 215 -9.19 1.18 12.92
C GLY A 215 -8.18 2.31 13.10
N GLU A 216 -7.15 2.08 13.88
CA GLU A 216 -5.99 2.96 13.93
C GLU A 216 -5.01 2.58 12.81
N VAL A 217 -4.26 3.58 12.31
CA VAL A 217 -3.24 3.38 11.26
C VAL A 217 -2.28 2.26 11.66
N ARG A 218 -1.80 2.27 12.91
CA ARG A 218 -0.85 1.29 13.42
C ARG A 218 -1.38 -0.15 13.33
N GLU A 219 -2.65 -0.38 13.61
CA GLU A 219 -3.22 -1.74 13.57
C GLU A 219 -3.14 -2.36 12.16
N THR A 220 -3.36 -1.53 11.12
CA THR A 220 -3.18 -1.97 9.73
C THR A 220 -1.70 -2.14 9.37
N VAL A 221 -0.85 -1.21 9.81
CA VAL A 221 0.60 -1.26 9.57
C VAL A 221 1.22 -2.51 10.17
N ASP A 222 0.87 -2.88 11.40
CA ASP A 222 1.41 -4.08 12.06
C ASP A 222 1.12 -5.36 11.26
N VAL A 223 -0.07 -5.46 10.66
CA VAL A 223 -0.44 -6.60 9.79
C VAL A 223 0.31 -6.54 8.45
N ALA A 224 0.45 -5.36 7.86
CA ALA A 224 1.17 -5.19 6.61
C ALA A 224 2.66 -5.56 6.75
N LEU A 225 3.31 -5.12 7.83
CA LEU A 225 4.70 -5.47 8.13
C LEU A 225 4.87 -6.95 8.48
N PHE A 226 3.90 -7.58 9.13
CA PHE A 226 3.90 -9.03 9.30
C PHE A 226 3.96 -9.75 7.95
N LEU A 227 3.11 -9.35 6.99
CA LEU A 227 3.09 -9.93 5.64
C LEU A 227 4.37 -9.66 4.83
N ALA A 228 5.10 -8.61 5.17
CA ALA A 228 6.36 -8.20 4.54
C ALA A 228 7.61 -8.83 5.18
N SER A 229 7.46 -9.73 6.13
CA SER A 229 8.55 -10.30 6.94
C SER A 229 8.61 -11.82 6.85
N GLU A 230 9.70 -12.38 7.38
CA GLU A 230 9.90 -13.83 7.49
C GLU A 230 8.86 -14.53 8.38
N ASP A 231 8.17 -13.79 9.26
CA ASP A 231 7.06 -14.31 10.05
C ASP A 231 5.91 -14.82 9.16
N ALA A 232 5.80 -14.32 7.92
CA ALA A 232 4.82 -14.73 6.92
C ALA A 232 5.42 -15.64 5.82
N SER A 233 6.54 -16.30 6.05
CA SER A 233 7.29 -17.08 5.05
C SER A 233 6.51 -18.23 4.37
N PHE A 234 5.36 -18.64 4.92
CA PHE A 234 4.48 -19.64 4.28
C PHE A 234 3.13 -19.05 3.85
N ILE A 235 3.06 -17.71 3.74
CA ILE A 235 1.85 -16.99 3.30
C ILE A 235 2.17 -16.30 1.96
N THR A 236 1.43 -16.65 0.90
CA THR A 236 1.49 -15.98 -0.40
C THR A 236 0.12 -16.05 -1.10
N ALA A 237 -0.13 -15.17 -2.05
CA ALA A 237 -1.40 -15.05 -2.80
C ALA A 237 -2.63 -14.74 -1.92
N LYS A 238 -2.44 -14.17 -0.73
CA LYS A 238 -3.54 -13.92 0.19
C LYS A 238 -3.86 -12.43 0.34
N PRO A 239 -5.12 -12.03 0.10
CA PRO A 239 -5.63 -10.77 0.61
C PRO A 239 -5.98 -10.97 2.10
N VAL A 240 -5.23 -10.35 2.99
CA VAL A 240 -5.51 -10.38 4.42
C VAL A 240 -6.44 -9.22 4.77
N ILE A 241 -7.66 -9.56 5.16
CA ILE A 241 -8.68 -8.58 5.52
C ILE A 241 -8.45 -8.13 6.95
N HIS A 242 -8.36 -6.82 7.15
CA HIS A 242 -8.19 -6.17 8.43
C HIS A 242 -9.25 -5.07 8.59
N GLU A 243 -10.41 -5.42 9.10
CA GLU A 243 -11.60 -4.56 9.08
C GLU A 243 -12.39 -4.49 10.39
N GLY A 244 -11.89 -5.09 11.47
CA GLY A 244 -12.57 -5.10 12.78
C GLY A 244 -13.90 -5.86 12.81
N GLY A 245 -14.10 -6.81 11.89
CA GLY A 245 -15.32 -7.61 11.78
C GLY A 245 -16.50 -6.88 11.12
N PHE A 246 -16.22 -5.78 10.40
CA PHE A 246 -17.25 -5.05 9.66
C PHE A 246 -17.94 -5.98 8.66
N GLU A 247 -19.20 -6.37 8.98
CA GLU A 247 -20.04 -7.25 8.15
C GLU A 247 -19.42 -8.62 7.82
N SER A 248 -18.78 -9.24 8.79
CA SER A 248 -18.38 -10.66 8.71
C SER A 248 -19.57 -11.60 8.69
#